data_1b7eb7e5a5167ae742391a898d92ff3c
#
_entry.id   1b7eb7e5a5167ae742391a898d92ff3c
#
_cell.length_a   1.000
_cell.length_b   1.000
_cell.length_c   1.000
_cell.angle_alpha   90.00
_cell.angle_beta   90.00
_cell.angle_gamma   90.00
#
_symmetry.space_group_name_H-M   'P 1'
#
loop_
_entity.id
_entity.type
_entity.pdbx_description
1 polymer ?
#
loop_
_entity_poly.entity_id
_entity_poly.type
_entity_poly.pdbx_seq_one_letter_code
_entity_poly.pdbx_strand_id
1 'polypeptide(L)'
;MTGYSVPVEFPLDVDAMLRVLNHLNAGVYITDTERRILLWNKQAEKITGYRAHEVLGKACHEEILCHVDKNGQRLCSTDLCPLYRSILTGTASQEPMIVYAHQKDKIKIAVSVSVAPLHNDTGDIIGGIEIFQDESNNITDLEFARHIQQSLLPASLPQPDGILFDVLYLPHNLVGGDFYDIQELESGRYGILVADVCGHGVSAALYTMWLKNLTNRYFKISETPAEFIQTLNDELNNLLLVRGSFITLFYGILDPGTGQLIYANAGHTPPLYLNRHSGRPEHARTEITGPPLGIVAGQAYDNKSLSLSPDDLLLCYTDGITETFDQQGQLLGIDNLGDLLEKEASRSDDNLLDRLMQSVMNRCAGISFSDDVLLLSLRRGSGVDE
;
A
#
# COMPACT_ATOMS: atom_id res chain seq x y z
N MET A 1 -33.65 20.49 -6.97
CA MET A 1 -34.58 19.46 -6.42
C MET A 1 -35.33 18.84 -7.58
N THR A 2 -34.83 17.76 -8.14
CA THR A 2 -35.52 16.98 -9.18
C THR A 2 -36.29 15.88 -8.47
N GLY A 3 -37.61 16.10 -8.30
CA GLY A 3 -38.51 15.11 -7.74
C GLY A 3 -38.62 13.90 -8.66
N TYR A 4 -38.18 12.75 -8.23
CA TYR A 4 -38.56 11.48 -8.82
C TYR A 4 -40.01 11.20 -8.42
N SER A 5 -40.96 11.38 -9.35
CA SER A 5 -42.30 10.82 -9.18
C SER A 5 -42.26 9.30 -9.42
N VAL A 6 -42.39 8.54 -8.35
CA VAL A 6 -42.54 7.10 -8.44
C VAL A 6 -43.96 6.80 -8.96
N PRO A 7 -44.13 6.16 -10.13
CA PRO A 7 -45.45 5.97 -10.75
C PRO A 7 -46.25 4.81 -10.19
N VAL A 8 -45.86 4.21 -9.09
CA VAL A 8 -46.55 3.10 -8.43
C VAL A 8 -46.60 3.41 -6.94
N GLU A 9 -47.79 3.32 -6.32
CA GLU A 9 -47.94 3.25 -4.87
C GLU A 9 -47.20 2.02 -4.36
N PHE A 10 -45.91 2.19 -4.04
CA PHE A 10 -45.16 1.18 -3.34
C PHE A 10 -45.62 1.24 -1.88
N PRO A 11 -46.29 0.20 -1.35
CA PRO A 11 -46.71 0.21 0.02
C PRO A 11 -45.44 0.12 0.91
N LEU A 12 -44.91 1.26 1.29
CA LEU A 12 -43.81 1.39 2.26
C LEU A 12 -44.36 1.28 3.69
N ASP A 13 -44.93 0.13 4.00
CA ASP A 13 -45.19 -0.24 5.38
C ASP A 13 -43.90 -0.84 6.01
N VAL A 14 -43.88 -0.97 7.32
CA VAL A 14 -42.74 -1.53 8.07
C VAL A 14 -42.40 -2.93 7.59
N ASP A 15 -43.39 -3.73 7.22
CA ASP A 15 -43.19 -5.09 6.74
C ASP A 15 -42.57 -5.13 5.33
N ALA A 16 -42.89 -4.19 4.47
CA ALA A 16 -42.25 -4.05 3.16
C ALA A 16 -40.77 -3.64 3.31
N MET A 17 -40.46 -2.70 4.22
CA MET A 17 -39.10 -2.30 4.51
C MET A 17 -38.29 -3.47 5.09
N LEU A 18 -38.84 -4.24 6.01
CA LEU A 18 -38.17 -5.43 6.57
C LEU A 18 -37.94 -6.49 5.48
N ARG A 19 -38.88 -6.68 4.57
CA ARG A 19 -38.67 -7.59 3.40
C ARG A 19 -37.49 -7.12 2.55
N VAL A 20 -37.41 -5.83 2.22
CA VAL A 20 -36.27 -5.27 1.46
C VAL A 20 -34.95 -5.51 2.18
N LEU A 21 -34.86 -5.16 3.46
CA LEU A 21 -33.65 -5.38 4.26
C LEU A 21 -33.23 -6.85 4.34
N ASN A 22 -34.19 -7.78 4.38
CA ASN A 22 -33.93 -9.21 4.41
C ASN A 22 -33.48 -9.80 3.06
N HIS A 23 -33.69 -9.08 1.94
CA HIS A 23 -33.21 -9.48 0.61
C HIS A 23 -31.85 -8.87 0.24
N LEU A 24 -31.33 -7.95 1.07
CA LEU A 24 -29.97 -7.44 0.86
C LEU A 24 -28.95 -8.56 1.09
N ASN A 25 -27.90 -8.56 0.27
CA ASN A 25 -26.76 -9.47 0.45
C ASN A 25 -25.72 -8.88 1.44
N ALA A 26 -26.19 -8.17 2.44
CA ALA A 26 -25.41 -7.55 3.48
C ALA A 26 -26.11 -7.70 4.83
N GLY A 27 -25.35 -7.92 5.89
CA GLY A 27 -25.85 -7.82 7.26
C GLY A 27 -26.23 -6.38 7.56
N VAL A 28 -27.41 -6.17 8.11
CA VAL A 28 -27.90 -4.86 8.51
C VAL A 28 -28.44 -4.94 9.92
N TYR A 29 -27.97 -4.04 10.75
CA TYR A 29 -28.59 -3.80 12.04
C TYR A 29 -28.76 -2.32 12.35
N ILE A 30 -29.74 -2.02 13.17
CA ILE A 30 -30.06 -0.68 13.64
C ILE A 30 -29.98 -0.67 15.18
N THR A 31 -29.46 0.41 15.73
CA THR A 31 -29.43 0.60 17.19
C THR A 31 -30.07 1.92 17.60
N ASP A 32 -30.44 2.02 18.89
CA ASP A 32 -30.66 3.30 19.53
C ASP A 32 -29.34 4.03 19.83
N THR A 33 -29.41 5.19 20.49
CA THR A 33 -28.24 5.98 20.89
C THR A 33 -27.36 5.30 21.97
N GLU A 34 -27.91 4.34 22.72
CA GLU A 34 -27.18 3.48 23.66
C GLU A 34 -26.59 2.25 23.00
N ARG A 35 -26.71 2.15 21.68
CA ARG A 35 -26.25 1.04 20.85
C ARG A 35 -26.96 -0.29 21.14
N ARG A 36 -28.21 -0.25 21.65
CA ARG A 36 -29.08 -1.43 21.78
C ARG A 36 -29.66 -1.77 20.43
N ILE A 37 -29.55 -3.03 20.03
CA ILE A 37 -29.98 -3.52 18.72
C ILE A 37 -31.51 -3.51 18.65
N LEU A 38 -32.06 -2.75 17.70
CA LEU A 38 -33.49 -2.62 17.44
C LEU A 38 -33.92 -3.44 16.21
N LEU A 39 -33.01 -3.68 15.28
CA LEU A 39 -33.24 -4.46 14.06
C LEU A 39 -32.02 -5.32 13.75
N TRP A 40 -32.26 -6.52 13.26
CA TRP A 40 -31.25 -7.50 12.84
C TRP A 40 -31.80 -8.29 11.66
N ASN A 41 -31.23 -8.11 10.44
CA ASN A 41 -31.77 -8.75 9.26
C ASN A 41 -31.32 -10.22 9.09
N LYS A 42 -31.90 -10.92 8.13
CA LYS A 42 -31.57 -12.32 7.86
C LYS A 42 -30.13 -12.56 7.42
N GLN A 43 -29.50 -11.60 6.74
CA GLN A 43 -28.11 -11.75 6.33
C GLN A 43 -27.18 -11.56 7.53
N ALA A 44 -27.49 -10.66 8.46
CA ALA A 44 -26.77 -10.54 9.71
C ALA A 44 -26.81 -11.85 10.54
N GLU A 45 -27.98 -12.55 10.57
CA GLU A 45 -28.07 -13.88 11.18
C GLU A 45 -27.13 -14.89 10.53
N LYS A 46 -27.05 -14.89 9.17
CA LYS A 46 -26.19 -15.82 8.42
C LYS A 46 -24.70 -15.55 8.64
N ILE A 47 -24.30 -14.27 8.60
CA ILE A 47 -22.89 -13.88 8.74
C ILE A 47 -22.39 -14.15 10.16
N THR A 48 -23.18 -13.82 11.19
CA THR A 48 -22.71 -13.85 12.58
C THR A 48 -23.09 -15.12 13.34
N GLY A 49 -24.07 -15.87 12.85
CA GLY A 49 -24.64 -17.03 13.53
C GLY A 49 -25.62 -16.69 14.67
N TYR A 50 -25.79 -15.42 15.03
CA TYR A 50 -26.77 -14.97 16.03
C TYR A 50 -28.12 -14.79 15.38
N ARG A 51 -29.19 -15.33 15.99
CA ARG A 51 -30.57 -15.08 15.59
C ARG A 51 -31.07 -13.73 16.11
N ALA A 52 -31.97 -13.07 15.38
CA ALA A 52 -32.50 -11.77 15.79
C ALA A 52 -33.04 -11.76 17.24
N HIS A 53 -33.82 -12.79 17.63
CA HIS A 53 -34.38 -12.89 18.99
C HIS A 53 -33.32 -13.02 20.11
N GLU A 54 -32.09 -13.38 19.76
CA GLU A 54 -30.99 -13.50 20.75
C GLU A 54 -30.27 -12.17 20.98
N VAL A 55 -30.36 -11.24 20.03
CA VAL A 55 -29.59 -9.99 20.05
C VAL A 55 -30.44 -8.72 20.23
N LEU A 56 -31.71 -8.77 19.85
CA LEU A 56 -32.64 -7.63 20.00
C LEU A 56 -32.69 -7.14 21.46
N GLY A 57 -32.57 -5.83 21.66
CA GLY A 57 -32.51 -5.18 22.96
C GLY A 57 -31.17 -5.23 23.68
N LYS A 58 -30.20 -6.02 23.18
CA LYS A 58 -28.85 -6.07 23.75
C LYS A 58 -27.94 -5.02 23.11
N ALA A 59 -26.94 -4.55 23.84
CA ALA A 59 -25.96 -3.63 23.28
C ALA A 59 -25.01 -4.36 22.32
N CYS A 60 -24.79 -3.83 21.13
CA CYS A 60 -24.00 -4.48 20.09
C CYS A 60 -22.53 -4.69 20.51
N HIS A 61 -22.02 -3.88 21.42
CA HIS A 61 -20.65 -3.95 21.94
C HIS A 61 -20.47 -4.92 23.12
N GLU A 62 -21.56 -5.49 23.64
CA GLU A 62 -21.55 -6.47 24.72
C GLU A 62 -21.72 -7.88 24.17
N GLU A 63 -20.59 -8.56 23.88
CA GLU A 63 -20.51 -9.97 23.52
C GLU A 63 -21.11 -10.40 22.15
N ILE A 64 -21.68 -9.47 21.33
CA ILE A 64 -22.33 -9.85 20.08
C ILE A 64 -21.35 -9.70 18.92
N LEU A 65 -20.96 -8.48 18.55
CA LEU A 65 -20.06 -8.24 17.42
C LEU A 65 -18.61 -8.05 17.85
N CYS A 66 -18.37 -7.36 18.96
CA CYS A 66 -17.05 -7.16 19.57
C CYS A 66 -15.96 -6.84 18.56
N HIS A 67 -16.21 -5.84 17.70
CA HIS A 67 -15.27 -5.46 16.64
C HIS A 67 -13.87 -5.20 17.19
N VAL A 68 -12.88 -5.75 16.50
CA VAL A 68 -11.46 -5.54 16.78
C VAL A 68 -10.74 -5.11 15.48
N ASP A 69 -9.60 -4.47 15.60
CA ASP A 69 -8.72 -4.20 14.46
C ASP A 69 -7.93 -5.46 14.01
N LYS A 70 -7.06 -5.29 13.01
CA LYS A 70 -6.20 -6.38 12.52
C LYS A 70 -5.28 -6.96 13.61
N ASN A 71 -4.89 -6.16 14.59
CA ASN A 71 -4.00 -6.54 15.69
C ASN A 71 -4.75 -7.14 16.89
N GLY A 72 -6.09 -7.21 16.83
CA GLY A 72 -6.93 -7.71 17.91
C GLY A 72 -7.28 -6.65 18.96
N GLN A 73 -6.95 -5.36 18.74
CA GLN A 73 -7.34 -4.28 19.62
C GLN A 73 -8.85 -4.03 19.53
N ARG A 74 -9.53 -3.99 20.67
CA ARG A 74 -10.98 -3.81 20.74
C ARG A 74 -11.37 -2.39 20.32
N LEU A 75 -12.25 -2.28 19.33
CA LEU A 75 -12.78 -1.02 18.82
C LEU A 75 -14.07 -0.60 19.55
N CYS A 76 -14.93 -1.55 19.87
CA CYS A 76 -16.30 -1.30 20.36
C CYS A 76 -16.42 -0.54 21.67
N SER A 77 -15.39 -0.46 22.51
CA SER A 77 -15.40 0.25 23.79
C SER A 77 -14.61 1.56 23.77
N THR A 78 -14.24 2.02 22.57
CA THR A 78 -13.40 3.20 22.39
C THR A 78 -14.03 4.17 21.40
N ASP A 79 -13.48 5.36 21.28
CA ASP A 79 -13.84 6.36 20.26
C ASP A 79 -13.51 5.89 18.82
N LEU A 80 -12.85 4.75 18.69
CA LEU A 80 -12.53 4.11 17.39
C LEU A 80 -13.68 3.29 16.83
N CYS A 81 -14.77 3.06 17.60
CA CYS A 81 -15.95 2.34 17.12
C CYS A 81 -16.65 3.14 16.01
N PRO A 82 -16.76 2.64 14.77
CA PRO A 82 -17.34 3.40 13.65
C PRO A 82 -18.78 3.83 13.94
N LEU A 83 -19.63 2.93 14.42
CA LEU A 83 -21.02 3.21 14.74
C LEU A 83 -21.16 4.25 15.86
N TYR A 84 -20.37 4.12 16.93
CA TYR A 84 -20.42 5.07 18.04
C TYR A 84 -19.98 6.47 17.60
N ARG A 85 -18.91 6.58 16.82
CA ARG A 85 -18.49 7.85 16.24
C ARG A 85 -19.57 8.47 15.36
N SER A 86 -20.23 7.67 14.52
CA SER A 86 -21.30 8.13 13.65
C SER A 86 -22.48 8.71 14.46
N ILE A 87 -22.88 8.05 15.56
CA ILE A 87 -23.92 8.52 16.45
C ILE A 87 -23.50 9.83 17.15
N LEU A 88 -22.25 9.93 17.63
CA LEU A 88 -21.75 11.11 18.32
C LEU A 88 -21.57 12.33 17.43
N THR A 89 -21.05 12.12 16.21
CA THR A 89 -20.66 13.22 15.30
C THR A 89 -21.77 13.59 14.31
N GLY A 90 -22.78 12.74 14.15
CA GLY A 90 -23.83 12.93 13.16
C GLY A 90 -23.34 12.69 11.72
N THR A 91 -22.18 12.04 11.52
CA THR A 91 -21.59 11.83 10.20
C THR A 91 -21.58 10.35 9.81
N ALA A 92 -21.94 10.05 8.56
CA ALA A 92 -21.80 8.71 8.00
C ALA A 92 -20.34 8.40 7.64
N SER A 93 -19.99 7.12 7.56
CA SER A 93 -18.72 6.71 6.96
C SER A 93 -18.69 7.10 5.47
N GLN A 94 -17.58 7.66 5.01
CA GLN A 94 -17.40 7.97 3.59
C GLN A 94 -17.08 6.71 2.79
N GLU A 95 -16.25 5.82 3.37
CA GLU A 95 -15.85 4.55 2.77
C GLU A 95 -16.09 3.40 3.77
N PRO A 96 -16.30 2.17 3.26
CA PRO A 96 -16.34 0.99 4.11
C PRO A 96 -15.00 0.76 4.82
N MET A 97 -15.06 0.33 6.07
CA MET A 97 -13.90 0.01 6.89
C MET A 97 -13.82 -1.49 7.15
N ILE A 98 -12.66 -2.10 7.00
CA ILE A 98 -12.45 -3.49 7.41
C ILE A 98 -12.22 -3.56 8.92
N VAL A 99 -13.08 -4.31 9.59
CA VAL A 99 -12.94 -4.68 10.99
C VAL A 99 -13.09 -6.19 11.14
N TYR A 100 -12.70 -6.72 12.29
CA TYR A 100 -12.90 -8.14 12.57
C TYR A 100 -13.96 -8.31 13.64
N ALA A 101 -14.92 -9.20 13.37
CA ALA A 101 -15.97 -9.58 14.30
C ALA A 101 -15.82 -11.04 14.72
N HIS A 102 -16.49 -11.43 15.80
CA HIS A 102 -16.57 -12.83 16.20
C HIS A 102 -17.98 -13.35 15.95
N GLN A 103 -18.06 -14.48 15.26
CA GLN A 103 -19.29 -15.24 15.13
C GLN A 103 -19.68 -15.85 16.48
N LYS A 104 -20.92 -16.34 16.56
CA LYS A 104 -21.45 -16.98 17.79
C LYS A 104 -20.58 -18.16 18.27
N ASP A 105 -19.98 -18.91 17.36
CA ASP A 105 -19.07 -20.01 17.62
C ASP A 105 -17.62 -19.58 17.90
N LYS A 106 -17.38 -18.23 18.02
CA LYS A 106 -16.08 -17.62 18.30
C LYS A 106 -15.11 -17.61 17.12
N ILE A 107 -15.53 -17.98 15.92
CA ILE A 107 -14.71 -17.83 14.72
C ILE A 107 -14.56 -16.32 14.43
N LYS A 108 -13.33 -15.88 14.22
CA LYS A 108 -13.00 -14.50 13.83
C LYS A 108 -13.21 -14.36 12.33
N ILE A 109 -14.04 -13.42 11.92
CA ILE A 109 -14.33 -13.10 10.51
C ILE A 109 -13.94 -11.66 10.22
N ALA A 110 -13.47 -11.41 8.98
CA ALA A 110 -13.26 -10.06 8.49
C ALA A 110 -14.58 -9.53 7.91
N VAL A 111 -14.98 -8.35 8.31
CA VAL A 111 -16.19 -7.70 7.79
C VAL A 111 -15.90 -6.29 7.34
N SER A 112 -16.44 -5.93 6.18
CA SER A 112 -16.47 -4.56 5.68
C SER A 112 -17.68 -3.86 6.28
N VAL A 113 -17.50 -2.77 7.03
CA VAL A 113 -18.57 -2.05 7.71
C VAL A 113 -18.76 -0.64 7.16
N SER A 114 -20.01 -0.25 6.97
CA SER A 114 -20.43 1.12 6.68
C SER A 114 -21.47 1.55 7.71
N VAL A 115 -21.35 2.76 8.23
CA VAL A 115 -22.21 3.27 9.29
C VAL A 115 -22.83 4.61 8.93
N ALA A 116 -24.04 4.86 9.44
CA ALA A 116 -24.69 6.16 9.33
C ALA A 116 -25.53 6.45 10.58
N PRO A 117 -25.66 7.75 10.99
CA PRO A 117 -26.57 8.12 12.05
C PRO A 117 -28.02 8.06 11.54
N LEU A 118 -28.95 7.74 12.42
CA LEU A 118 -30.39 7.80 12.16
C LEU A 118 -30.98 9.04 12.85
N HIS A 119 -31.76 9.80 12.09
CA HIS A 119 -32.41 11.01 12.56
C HIS A 119 -33.94 10.81 12.61
N ASN A 120 -34.58 11.47 13.56
CA ASN A 120 -36.03 11.64 13.58
C ASN A 120 -36.47 12.79 12.65
N ASP A 121 -37.75 13.02 12.58
CA ASP A 121 -38.34 14.10 11.73
C ASP A 121 -37.91 15.52 12.17
N THR A 122 -37.43 15.69 13.41
CA THR A 122 -36.91 16.96 13.94
C THR A 122 -35.42 17.14 13.71
N GLY A 123 -34.75 16.10 13.15
CA GLY A 123 -33.32 16.14 12.87
C GLY A 123 -32.43 15.68 14.03
N ASP A 124 -33.03 15.24 15.15
CA ASP A 124 -32.27 14.71 16.29
C ASP A 124 -31.78 13.31 16.00
N ILE A 125 -30.57 12.97 16.45
CA ILE A 125 -30.02 11.62 16.31
C ILE A 125 -30.72 10.69 17.30
N ILE A 126 -31.39 9.66 16.77
CA ILE A 126 -32.13 8.64 17.55
C ILE A 126 -31.44 7.28 17.57
N GLY A 127 -30.30 7.14 16.86
CA GLY A 127 -29.54 5.89 16.80
C GLY A 127 -28.60 5.86 15.64
N GLY A 128 -28.21 4.64 15.23
CA GLY A 128 -27.35 4.42 14.08
C GLY A 128 -27.68 3.13 13.34
N ILE A 129 -27.28 3.09 12.08
CA ILE A 129 -27.34 1.90 11.23
C ILE A 129 -25.93 1.47 10.89
N GLU A 130 -25.70 0.16 10.90
CA GLU A 130 -24.50 -0.44 10.36
C GLU A 130 -24.87 -1.49 9.32
N ILE A 131 -24.21 -1.40 8.18
CA ILE A 131 -24.27 -2.37 7.10
C ILE A 131 -22.91 -3.05 7.03
N PHE A 132 -22.89 -4.38 6.98
CA PHE A 132 -21.64 -5.14 6.95
C PHE A 132 -21.72 -6.33 6.00
N GLN A 133 -20.56 -6.66 5.41
CA GLN A 133 -20.40 -7.81 4.51
C GLN A 133 -19.24 -8.68 5.00
N ASP A 134 -19.39 -9.99 4.86
CA ASP A 134 -18.32 -10.94 5.16
C ASP A 134 -17.26 -10.90 4.04
N GLU A 135 -16.06 -10.48 4.39
CA GLU A 135 -14.92 -10.39 3.50
C GLU A 135 -13.87 -11.49 3.75
N SER A 136 -14.19 -12.47 4.59
CA SER A 136 -13.22 -13.49 5.01
C SER A 136 -12.61 -14.25 3.84
N ASN A 137 -13.41 -14.61 2.83
CA ASN A 137 -12.90 -15.29 1.63
C ASN A 137 -11.98 -14.35 0.81
N ASN A 138 -12.41 -13.11 0.61
CA ASN A 138 -11.63 -12.11 -0.14
C ASN A 138 -10.30 -11.81 0.55
N ILE A 139 -10.31 -11.69 1.88
CA ILE A 139 -9.08 -11.49 2.67
C ILE A 139 -8.16 -12.71 2.57
N THR A 140 -8.71 -13.94 2.66
CA THR A 140 -7.92 -15.16 2.52
C THR A 140 -7.27 -15.27 1.13
N ASP A 141 -8.02 -14.96 0.07
CA ASP A 141 -7.49 -14.95 -1.30
C ASP A 141 -6.40 -13.89 -1.48
N LEU A 142 -6.58 -12.70 -0.87
CA LEU A 142 -5.57 -11.64 -0.88
C LEU A 142 -4.32 -12.01 -0.05
N GLU A 143 -4.48 -12.66 1.10
CA GLU A 143 -3.35 -13.17 1.88
C GLU A 143 -2.55 -14.22 1.09
N PHE A 144 -3.24 -15.09 0.36
CA PHE A 144 -2.59 -16.05 -0.54
C PHE A 144 -1.85 -15.34 -1.68
N ALA A 145 -2.47 -14.35 -2.33
CA ALA A 145 -1.81 -13.53 -3.35
C ALA A 145 -0.58 -12.80 -2.80
N ARG A 146 -0.66 -12.28 -1.56
CA ARG A 146 0.49 -11.70 -0.84
C ARG A 146 1.64 -12.69 -0.70
N HIS A 147 1.37 -13.90 -0.26
CA HIS A 147 2.41 -14.92 -0.12
C HIS A 147 3.08 -15.23 -1.46
N ILE A 148 2.30 -15.32 -2.54
CA ILE A 148 2.87 -15.50 -3.88
C ILE A 148 3.74 -14.29 -4.23
N GLN A 149 3.25 -13.06 -4.10
CA GLN A 149 4.00 -11.85 -4.42
C GLN A 149 5.31 -11.76 -3.62
N GLN A 150 5.27 -12.01 -2.32
CA GLN A 150 6.46 -12.02 -1.47
C GLN A 150 7.48 -13.08 -1.90
N SER A 151 7.02 -14.24 -2.40
CA SER A 151 7.91 -15.30 -2.90
C SER A 151 8.63 -14.93 -4.20
N LEU A 152 8.17 -13.91 -4.91
CA LEU A 152 8.79 -13.40 -6.13
C LEU A 152 9.91 -12.39 -5.86
N LEU A 153 9.93 -11.77 -4.69
CA LEU A 153 11.00 -10.89 -4.26
C LEU A 153 12.26 -11.71 -3.92
N PRO A 154 13.45 -11.12 -3.98
CA PRO A 154 14.69 -11.80 -3.60
C PRO A 154 14.58 -12.37 -2.18
N ALA A 155 14.81 -13.68 -2.03
CA ALA A 155 14.78 -14.35 -0.72
C ALA A 155 15.94 -13.89 0.19
N SER A 156 17.03 -13.44 -0.39
CA SER A 156 18.15 -12.81 0.28
C SER A 156 18.79 -11.79 -0.68
N LEU A 157 19.31 -10.71 -0.13
CA LEU A 157 20.06 -9.74 -0.92
C LEU A 157 21.45 -10.32 -1.26
N PRO A 158 21.97 -10.11 -2.48
CA PRO A 158 23.33 -10.48 -2.80
C PRO A 158 24.32 -9.69 -1.95
N GLN A 159 25.48 -10.29 -1.69
CA GLN A 159 26.53 -9.66 -0.88
C GLN A 159 27.86 -9.65 -1.66
N PRO A 160 27.96 -8.81 -2.71
CA PRO A 160 29.23 -8.67 -3.42
C PRO A 160 30.26 -7.96 -2.53
N ASP A 161 31.53 -8.31 -2.74
CA ASP A 161 32.62 -7.67 -2.01
C ASP A 161 32.58 -6.14 -2.15
N GLY A 162 32.63 -5.45 -1.04
CA GLY A 162 32.67 -3.99 -0.99
C GLY A 162 31.34 -3.28 -1.31
N ILE A 163 30.23 -3.99 -1.44
CA ILE A 163 28.89 -3.40 -1.62
C ILE A 163 27.93 -3.95 -0.58
N LEU A 164 27.20 -3.05 0.05
CA LEU A 164 26.13 -3.40 0.98
C LEU A 164 24.77 -2.99 0.39
N PHE A 165 23.88 -3.94 0.25
CA PHE A 165 22.48 -3.71 -0.08
C PHE A 165 21.62 -3.83 1.17
N ASP A 166 20.65 -2.96 1.30
CA ASP A 166 19.59 -3.04 2.32
C ASP A 166 18.25 -2.63 1.71
N VAL A 167 17.16 -3.25 2.16
CA VAL A 167 15.82 -3.02 1.62
C VAL A 167 14.81 -2.97 2.74
N LEU A 168 13.94 -1.97 2.69
CA LEU A 168 12.76 -1.85 3.53
C LEU A 168 11.54 -1.74 2.61
N TYR A 169 10.60 -2.68 2.72
CA TYR A 169 9.37 -2.71 1.94
C TYR A 169 8.15 -2.78 2.86
N LEU A 170 7.29 -1.78 2.76
CA LEU A 170 6.05 -1.65 3.53
C LEU A 170 4.88 -1.49 2.56
N PRO A 171 4.20 -2.57 2.18
CA PRO A 171 3.02 -2.47 1.34
C PRO A 171 1.88 -1.78 2.09
N HIS A 172 1.18 -0.88 1.41
CA HIS A 172 0.01 -0.17 1.93
C HIS A 172 -1.16 -1.13 2.19
N ASN A 173 -1.43 -2.01 1.23
CA ASN A 173 -2.46 -3.04 1.29
C ASN A 173 -1.84 -4.43 1.50
N LEU A 174 -2.67 -5.48 1.44
CA LEU A 174 -2.19 -6.86 1.51
C LEU A 174 -1.26 -7.22 0.35
N VAL A 175 -1.49 -6.64 -0.82
CA VAL A 175 -0.64 -6.75 -2.02
C VAL A 175 -0.36 -5.35 -2.56
N GLY A 176 0.84 -5.13 -3.09
CA GLY A 176 1.33 -3.82 -3.53
C GLY A 176 1.69 -3.76 -5.01
N GLY A 177 1.88 -2.52 -5.51
CA GLY A 177 2.37 -2.19 -6.84
C GLY A 177 3.89 -2.04 -6.91
N ASP A 178 4.54 -1.82 -5.78
CA ASP A 178 5.99 -1.70 -5.71
C ASP A 178 6.71 -3.03 -5.93
N PHE A 179 7.80 -2.96 -6.65
CA PHE A 179 8.61 -4.13 -6.97
C PHE A 179 10.09 -3.79 -7.00
N TYR A 180 10.92 -4.68 -6.48
CA TYR A 180 12.37 -4.61 -6.62
C TYR A 180 12.98 -5.97 -6.96
N ASP A 181 14.11 -5.93 -7.62
CA ASP A 181 14.91 -7.12 -7.88
C ASP A 181 16.40 -6.77 -7.92
N ILE A 182 17.23 -7.66 -7.38
CA ILE A 182 18.68 -7.55 -7.44
C ILE A 182 19.22 -8.91 -7.85
N GLN A 183 19.89 -8.97 -8.99
CA GLN A 183 20.42 -10.22 -9.53
C GLN A 183 21.89 -10.06 -9.93
N GLU A 184 22.67 -11.09 -9.65
CA GLU A 184 24.01 -11.22 -10.23
C GLU A 184 23.92 -11.48 -11.73
N LEU A 185 24.61 -10.68 -12.49
CA LEU A 185 24.77 -10.79 -13.94
C LEU A 185 26.07 -11.48 -14.29
N GLU A 186 26.32 -11.69 -15.56
CA GLU A 186 27.61 -12.18 -16.03
C GLU A 186 28.74 -11.24 -15.64
N SER A 187 29.93 -11.79 -15.43
CA SER A 187 31.15 -11.06 -15.05
C SER A 187 31.12 -10.39 -13.67
N GLY A 188 30.31 -10.88 -12.74
CA GLY A 188 30.25 -10.36 -11.35
C GLY A 188 29.61 -8.97 -11.23
N ARG A 189 28.89 -8.51 -12.25
CA ARG A 189 28.08 -7.29 -12.19
C ARG A 189 26.69 -7.59 -11.57
N TYR A 190 26.00 -6.56 -11.14
CA TYR A 190 24.70 -6.68 -10.49
C TYR A 190 23.65 -5.80 -11.17
N GLY A 191 22.54 -6.39 -11.59
CA GLY A 191 21.36 -5.68 -12.05
C GLY A 191 20.50 -5.29 -10.84
N ILE A 192 20.15 -4.01 -10.73
CA ILE A 192 19.36 -3.42 -9.62
C ILE A 192 18.14 -2.79 -10.25
N LEU A 193 16.95 -3.24 -9.87
CA LEU A 193 15.68 -2.74 -10.38
C LEU A 193 14.78 -2.31 -9.25
N VAL A 194 14.18 -1.13 -9.40
CA VAL A 194 13.06 -0.65 -8.60
C VAL A 194 11.98 -0.16 -9.54
N ALA A 195 10.75 -0.57 -9.30
CA ALA A 195 9.60 -0.20 -10.12
C ALA A 195 8.38 0.06 -9.23
N ASP A 196 7.50 0.92 -9.72
CA ASP A 196 6.21 1.18 -9.14
C ASP A 196 5.15 1.14 -10.24
N VAL A 197 4.10 0.37 -10.01
CA VAL A 197 2.98 0.17 -10.93
C VAL A 197 1.86 1.13 -10.55
N CYS A 198 1.43 1.97 -11.47
CA CYS A 198 0.35 2.92 -11.23
C CYS A 198 -0.89 2.25 -10.65
N GLY A 199 -1.42 2.80 -9.55
CA GLY A 199 -2.54 2.27 -8.79
C GLY A 199 -2.10 1.25 -7.74
N HIS A 200 -3.06 0.67 -7.02
CA HIS A 200 -2.79 -0.20 -5.88
C HIS A 200 -3.65 -1.47 -5.91
N GLY A 201 -3.32 -2.42 -5.03
CA GLY A 201 -4.09 -3.65 -4.86
C GLY A 201 -3.80 -4.72 -5.90
N VAL A 202 -4.80 -5.58 -6.18
CA VAL A 202 -4.63 -6.81 -6.97
C VAL A 202 -4.14 -6.56 -8.39
N SER A 203 -4.66 -5.53 -9.06
CA SER A 203 -4.26 -5.22 -10.43
C SER A 203 -2.77 -4.84 -10.52
N ALA A 204 -2.30 -3.98 -9.64
CA ALA A 204 -0.90 -3.60 -9.56
C ALA A 204 -0.01 -4.81 -9.21
N ALA A 205 -0.43 -5.65 -8.25
CA ALA A 205 0.29 -6.87 -7.89
C ALA A 205 0.43 -7.86 -9.05
N LEU A 206 -0.55 -7.97 -9.94
CA LEU A 206 -0.43 -8.81 -11.14
C LEU A 206 0.63 -8.29 -12.12
N TYR A 207 0.78 -6.97 -12.25
CA TYR A 207 1.87 -6.39 -13.05
C TYR A 207 3.24 -6.64 -12.41
N THR A 208 3.37 -6.64 -11.09
CA THR A 208 4.66 -6.99 -10.44
C THR A 208 5.07 -8.43 -10.72
N MET A 209 4.11 -9.37 -10.76
CA MET A 209 4.36 -10.76 -11.15
C MET A 209 4.83 -10.87 -12.61
N TRP A 210 4.21 -10.10 -13.51
CA TRP A 210 4.59 -10.01 -14.90
C TRP A 210 6.00 -9.41 -15.04
N LEU A 211 6.32 -8.32 -14.32
CA LEU A 211 7.66 -7.74 -14.27
C LEU A 211 8.70 -8.78 -13.84
N LYS A 212 8.44 -9.55 -12.79
CA LYS A 212 9.37 -10.60 -12.33
C LYS A 212 9.66 -11.64 -13.42
N ASN A 213 8.65 -12.02 -14.18
CA ASN A 213 8.85 -12.94 -15.30
C ASN A 213 9.79 -12.34 -16.36
N LEU A 214 9.60 -11.06 -16.70
CA LEU A 214 10.44 -10.37 -17.68
C LEU A 214 11.84 -10.11 -17.15
N THR A 215 11.99 -9.73 -15.87
CA THR A 215 13.34 -9.56 -15.28
C THR A 215 14.14 -10.86 -15.36
N ASN A 216 13.53 -11.99 -15.00
CA ASN A 216 14.19 -13.29 -15.11
C ASN A 216 14.60 -13.65 -16.55
N ARG A 217 13.82 -13.18 -17.53
CA ARG A 217 14.08 -13.45 -18.94
C ARG A 217 15.15 -12.53 -19.54
N TYR A 218 15.10 -11.25 -19.22
CA TYR A 218 15.86 -10.23 -19.95
C TYR A 218 17.08 -9.68 -19.18
N PHE A 219 17.20 -9.84 -17.88
CA PHE A 219 18.37 -9.39 -17.12
C PHE A 219 19.69 -9.90 -17.64
N LYS A 220 19.72 -11.15 -18.11
CA LYS A 220 20.97 -11.79 -18.59
C LYS A 220 21.29 -11.56 -20.06
N ILE A 221 20.32 -11.06 -20.83
CA ILE A 221 20.49 -10.92 -22.29
C ILE A 221 20.54 -9.47 -22.76
N SER A 222 20.07 -8.52 -21.97
CA SER A 222 20.19 -7.10 -22.29
C SER A 222 21.60 -6.60 -21.94
N GLU A 223 22.25 -5.93 -22.89
CA GLU A 223 23.62 -5.44 -22.69
C GLU A 223 23.66 -4.15 -21.84
N THR A 224 22.61 -3.34 -21.94
CA THR A 224 22.52 -2.04 -21.27
C THR A 224 21.18 -1.82 -20.58
N PRO A 225 21.13 -0.96 -19.54
CA PRO A 225 19.88 -0.58 -18.88
C PRO A 225 18.83 0.01 -19.83
N ALA A 226 19.22 0.86 -20.76
CA ALA A 226 18.31 1.47 -21.73
C ALA A 226 17.64 0.42 -22.62
N GLU A 227 18.43 -0.56 -23.14
CA GLU A 227 17.92 -1.66 -23.95
C GLU A 227 16.93 -2.53 -23.16
N PHE A 228 17.26 -2.84 -21.89
CA PHE A 228 16.37 -3.59 -21.01
C PHE A 228 15.02 -2.87 -20.82
N ILE A 229 15.05 -1.60 -20.46
CA ILE A 229 13.85 -0.77 -20.26
C ILE A 229 13.04 -0.66 -21.57
N GLN A 230 13.69 -0.46 -22.72
CA GLN A 230 13.00 -0.41 -24.00
C GLN A 230 12.29 -1.73 -24.31
N THR A 231 12.95 -2.87 -24.06
CA THR A 231 12.34 -4.19 -24.23
C THR A 231 11.12 -4.37 -23.37
N LEU A 232 11.18 -3.96 -22.07
CA LEU A 232 10.03 -4.00 -21.17
C LEU A 232 8.89 -3.09 -21.64
N ASN A 233 9.22 -1.90 -22.15
CA ASN A 233 8.22 -0.99 -22.70
C ASN A 233 7.48 -1.58 -23.90
N ASP A 234 8.20 -2.24 -24.80
CA ASP A 234 7.61 -2.87 -25.98
C ASP A 234 6.73 -4.07 -25.59
N GLU A 235 7.19 -4.91 -24.66
CA GLU A 235 6.39 -6.01 -24.09
C GLU A 235 5.11 -5.51 -23.39
N LEU A 236 5.22 -4.44 -22.61
CA LEU A 236 4.05 -3.85 -21.93
C LEU A 236 3.05 -3.27 -22.93
N ASN A 237 3.51 -2.54 -23.94
CA ASN A 237 2.63 -2.01 -24.97
C ASN A 237 1.92 -3.09 -25.78
N ASN A 238 2.56 -4.26 -25.97
CA ASN A 238 1.94 -5.42 -26.62
C ASN A 238 0.91 -6.11 -25.71
N LEU A 239 1.09 -6.03 -24.39
CA LEU A 239 0.19 -6.63 -23.41
C LEU A 239 -1.04 -5.76 -23.09
N LEU A 240 -1.03 -4.46 -23.43
CA LEU A 240 -1.99 -3.46 -22.96
C LEU A 240 -3.45 -3.91 -23.10
N LEU A 241 -3.93 -4.60 -22.08
CA LEU A 241 -5.32 -4.97 -21.87
C LEU A 241 -6.11 -3.85 -21.17
N VAL A 242 -5.44 -2.98 -20.42
CA VAL A 242 -6.05 -1.90 -19.65
C VAL A 242 -5.45 -0.56 -20.07
N ARG A 243 -6.26 0.28 -20.72
CA ARG A 243 -5.82 1.64 -21.09
C ARG A 243 -5.58 2.47 -19.84
N GLY A 244 -4.42 3.12 -19.79
CA GLY A 244 -4.06 4.06 -18.73
C GLY A 244 -3.17 3.46 -17.62
N SER A 245 -2.82 2.17 -17.67
CA SER A 245 -1.80 1.61 -16.80
C SER A 245 -0.40 1.97 -17.31
N PHE A 246 0.49 2.36 -16.42
CA PHE A 246 1.90 2.62 -16.70
C PHE A 246 2.74 2.11 -15.53
N ILE A 247 4.04 1.97 -15.76
CA ILE A 247 4.98 1.53 -14.73
C ILE A 247 6.14 2.50 -14.73
N THR A 248 6.46 3.07 -13.58
CA THR A 248 7.71 3.79 -13.39
C THR A 248 8.80 2.80 -13.04
N LEU A 249 10.00 2.95 -13.60
CA LEU A 249 11.07 1.97 -13.43
C LEU A 249 12.45 2.60 -13.47
N PHE A 250 13.26 2.28 -12.46
CA PHE A 250 14.70 2.50 -12.46
C PHE A 250 15.40 1.16 -12.62
N TYR A 251 16.36 1.09 -13.55
CA TYR A 251 17.24 -0.07 -13.70
C TYR A 251 18.68 0.37 -13.83
N GLY A 252 19.55 -0.25 -13.04
CA GLY A 252 20.99 0.00 -13.06
C GLY A 252 21.81 -1.29 -13.09
N ILE A 253 22.96 -1.25 -13.77
CA ILE A 253 23.97 -2.29 -13.76
C ILE A 253 25.19 -1.75 -13.03
N LEU A 254 25.49 -2.36 -11.88
CA LEU A 254 26.62 -2.04 -11.03
C LEU A 254 27.78 -2.98 -11.27
N ASP A 255 28.97 -2.40 -11.41
CA ASP A 255 30.25 -3.10 -11.29
C ASP A 255 30.81 -2.86 -9.88
N PRO A 256 30.81 -3.85 -8.98
CA PRO A 256 31.28 -3.69 -7.61
C PRO A 256 32.78 -3.31 -7.53
N GLY A 257 33.60 -3.88 -8.40
CA GLY A 257 35.04 -3.65 -8.41
C GLY A 257 35.41 -2.20 -8.68
N THR A 258 34.76 -1.59 -9.66
CA THR A 258 35.02 -0.19 -10.05
C THR A 258 34.12 0.81 -9.32
N GLY A 259 32.94 0.37 -8.84
CA GLY A 259 31.89 1.25 -8.33
C GLY A 259 31.12 1.99 -9.43
N GLN A 260 31.30 1.58 -10.68
CA GLN A 260 30.57 2.15 -11.81
C GLN A 260 29.13 1.62 -11.85
N LEU A 261 28.18 2.52 -11.81
CA LEU A 261 26.76 2.24 -12.05
C LEU A 261 26.36 2.87 -13.39
N ILE A 262 25.93 2.03 -14.35
CA ILE A 262 25.25 2.50 -15.55
C ILE A 262 23.76 2.29 -15.31
N TYR A 263 22.92 3.29 -15.60
CA TYR A 263 21.48 3.22 -15.32
C TYR A 263 20.63 3.88 -16.40
N ALA A 264 19.37 3.52 -16.44
CA ALA A 264 18.32 4.23 -17.14
C ALA A 264 17.08 4.35 -16.22
N ASN A 265 16.28 5.40 -16.40
CA ASN A 265 15.14 5.72 -15.55
C ASN A 265 13.92 6.06 -16.39
N ALA A 266 12.92 5.20 -16.37
CA ALA A 266 11.65 5.35 -17.07
C ALA A 266 10.61 6.03 -16.15
N GLY A 267 10.77 7.33 -15.92
CA GLY A 267 9.82 8.15 -15.16
C GLY A 267 9.69 7.80 -13.66
N HIS A 268 10.61 7.00 -13.12
CA HIS A 268 10.61 6.66 -11.70
C HIS A 268 11.18 7.81 -10.85
N THR A 269 10.81 7.88 -9.58
CA THR A 269 11.39 8.83 -8.62
C THR A 269 12.92 8.78 -8.70
N PRO A 270 13.59 9.94 -8.92
CA PRO A 270 15.04 9.93 -9.10
C PRO A 270 15.76 9.46 -7.84
N PRO A 271 16.51 8.34 -7.87
CA PRO A 271 17.33 7.93 -6.73
C PRO A 271 18.20 9.05 -6.18
N LEU A 272 18.31 9.11 -4.85
CA LEU A 272 19.18 10.04 -4.16
C LEU A 272 20.59 9.44 -4.06
N TYR A 273 21.58 10.21 -4.50
CA TYR A 273 22.99 9.88 -4.38
C TYR A 273 23.62 10.74 -3.29
N LEU A 274 24.22 10.13 -2.29
CA LEU A 274 24.91 10.80 -1.21
C LEU A 274 26.42 10.61 -1.35
N ASN A 275 27.11 11.70 -1.71
CA ASN A 275 28.56 11.76 -1.77
C ASN A 275 29.10 12.08 -0.37
N ARG A 276 29.93 11.21 0.19
CA ARG A 276 30.52 11.39 1.54
C ARG A 276 31.94 11.93 1.55
N HIS A 277 32.56 12.16 0.39
CA HIS A 277 33.94 12.63 0.25
C HIS A 277 34.10 14.17 0.27
N SER A 278 32.98 14.90 0.07
CA SER A 278 33.00 16.38 0.01
C SER A 278 33.16 17.08 1.36
N GLY A 279 33.37 16.33 2.46
CA GLY A 279 33.52 16.89 3.82
C GLY A 279 32.18 17.30 4.48
N ARG A 280 31.13 17.41 3.72
CA ARG A 280 29.72 17.42 4.15
C ARG A 280 28.95 16.48 3.24
N PRO A 281 28.19 15.52 3.79
CA PRO A 281 27.29 14.72 2.98
C PRO A 281 26.38 15.67 2.20
N GLU A 282 26.39 15.56 0.91
CA GLU A 282 25.54 16.34 0.01
C GLU A 282 24.79 15.37 -0.89
N HIS A 283 23.46 15.46 -0.88
CA HIS A 283 22.65 14.63 -1.73
C HIS A 283 22.48 15.28 -3.12
N ALA A 284 22.50 14.43 -4.14
CA ALA A 284 22.14 14.78 -5.50
C ALA A 284 21.07 13.79 -6.02
N ARG A 285 20.38 14.17 -7.06
CA ARG A 285 19.38 13.31 -7.72
C ARG A 285 19.98 12.74 -9.00
N THR A 286 19.63 11.48 -9.30
CA THR A 286 19.91 10.92 -10.61
C THR A 286 18.96 11.50 -11.66
N GLU A 287 19.25 11.30 -12.94
CA GLU A 287 18.43 11.82 -14.03
C GLU A 287 17.33 10.84 -14.44
N ILE A 288 16.15 11.36 -14.84
CA ILE A 288 15.13 10.61 -15.57
C ILE A 288 15.56 10.58 -17.05
N THR A 289 15.52 9.40 -17.68
CA THR A 289 16.00 9.21 -19.05
C THR A 289 14.88 9.01 -20.06
N GLY A 290 13.62 8.91 -19.62
CA GLY A 290 12.46 8.77 -20.47
C GLY A 290 11.16 8.71 -19.70
N PRO A 291 10.01 8.65 -20.38
CA PRO A 291 8.70 8.53 -19.74
C PRO A 291 8.50 7.15 -19.12
N PRO A 292 7.50 6.98 -18.23
CA PRO A 292 7.11 5.68 -17.71
C PRO A 292 6.81 4.66 -18.83
N LEU A 293 6.99 3.38 -18.52
CA LEU A 293 6.66 2.28 -19.43
C LEU A 293 5.14 2.28 -19.72
N GLY A 294 4.78 1.95 -20.97
CA GLY A 294 3.40 1.84 -21.41
C GLY A 294 2.76 3.16 -21.87
N ILE A 295 3.44 4.31 -21.71
CA ILE A 295 2.93 5.62 -22.15
C ILE A 295 3.19 5.84 -23.63
N VAL A 296 4.39 5.52 -24.12
CA VAL A 296 4.81 5.76 -25.52
C VAL A 296 5.36 4.47 -26.12
N ALA A 297 4.67 3.92 -27.11
CA ALA A 297 5.16 2.74 -27.83
C ALA A 297 6.44 3.07 -28.61
N GLY A 298 7.41 2.14 -28.59
CA GLY A 298 8.69 2.29 -29.29
C GLY A 298 9.59 3.39 -28.71
N GLN A 299 9.35 3.82 -27.44
CA GLN A 299 10.17 4.82 -26.78
C GLN A 299 11.61 4.30 -26.60
N ALA A 300 12.58 5.08 -27.03
CA ALA A 300 13.98 4.87 -26.72
C ALA A 300 14.35 5.56 -25.41
N TYR A 301 15.25 4.92 -24.64
CA TYR A 301 15.77 5.43 -23.38
C TYR A 301 17.28 5.66 -23.50
N ASP A 302 17.82 6.54 -22.65
CA ASP A 302 19.25 6.84 -22.62
C ASP A 302 19.91 6.18 -21.41
N ASN A 303 21.15 5.70 -21.60
CA ASN A 303 21.99 5.28 -20.49
C ASN A 303 22.69 6.50 -19.86
N LYS A 304 22.71 6.53 -18.54
CA LYS A 304 23.50 7.47 -17.72
C LYS A 304 24.49 6.68 -16.88
N SER A 305 25.48 7.34 -16.36
CA SER A 305 26.48 6.71 -15.47
C SER A 305 26.71 7.53 -14.23
N LEU A 306 26.96 6.82 -13.13
CA LEU A 306 27.32 7.35 -11.83
C LEU A 306 28.50 6.54 -11.30
N SER A 307 29.53 7.20 -10.77
CA SER A 307 30.66 6.55 -10.13
C SER A 307 30.51 6.68 -8.63
N LEU A 308 30.33 5.54 -7.96
CA LEU A 308 30.26 5.47 -6.51
C LEU A 308 31.69 5.34 -5.96
N SER A 309 32.11 6.29 -5.16
CA SER A 309 33.36 6.21 -4.37
C SER A 309 33.11 5.35 -3.12
N PRO A 310 34.19 4.88 -2.44
CA PRO A 310 34.04 4.24 -1.13
C PRO A 310 33.19 5.10 -0.19
N ASP A 311 32.34 4.50 0.61
CA ASP A 311 31.36 5.13 1.53
C ASP A 311 30.19 5.88 0.88
N ASP A 312 30.18 6.07 -0.44
CA ASP A 312 29.03 6.67 -1.11
C ASP A 312 27.79 5.76 -1.02
N LEU A 313 26.63 6.41 -1.02
CA LEU A 313 25.33 5.78 -0.87
C LEU A 313 24.41 6.18 -2.03
N LEU A 314 23.71 5.22 -2.59
CA LEU A 314 22.56 5.43 -3.47
C LEU A 314 21.29 4.91 -2.77
N LEU A 315 20.24 5.74 -2.70
CA LEU A 315 18.92 5.37 -2.21
C LEU A 315 17.93 5.43 -3.36
N CYS A 316 17.43 4.27 -3.78
CA CYS A 316 16.25 4.15 -4.62
C CYS A 316 15.00 4.08 -3.72
N TYR A 317 13.89 4.68 -4.13
CA TYR A 317 12.68 4.74 -3.32
C TYR A 317 11.45 4.96 -4.21
N THR A 318 10.28 4.56 -3.73
CA THR A 318 8.99 4.83 -4.39
C THR A 318 8.34 6.08 -3.81
N ASP A 319 7.39 6.65 -4.53
CA ASP A 319 6.77 7.95 -4.19
C ASP A 319 5.95 7.92 -2.90
N GLY A 320 5.45 6.75 -2.46
CA GLY A 320 4.69 6.62 -1.23
C GLY A 320 5.37 7.22 0.01
N ILE A 321 6.73 7.26 0.05
CA ILE A 321 7.42 7.94 1.15
C ILE A 321 7.44 9.45 0.99
N THR A 322 7.61 9.98 -0.23
CA THR A 322 7.69 11.42 -0.51
C THR A 322 6.33 12.09 -0.58
N GLU A 323 5.28 11.35 -0.91
CA GLU A 323 3.90 11.82 -0.97
C GLU A 323 3.16 11.70 0.38
N THR A 324 3.85 11.26 1.43
CA THR A 324 3.31 11.26 2.79
C THR A 324 3.23 12.68 3.34
N PHE A 325 2.10 12.99 4.01
CA PHE A 325 1.86 14.30 4.60
C PHE A 325 2.50 14.45 5.98
N ASP A 326 3.09 15.59 6.25
CA ASP A 326 3.56 15.96 7.58
C ASP A 326 2.40 16.47 8.48
N GLN A 327 2.72 16.83 9.74
CA GLN A 327 1.75 17.36 10.71
C GLN A 327 1.10 18.68 10.27
N GLN A 328 1.68 19.39 9.32
CA GLN A 328 1.18 20.64 8.76
C GLN A 328 0.35 20.43 7.49
N GLY A 329 0.18 19.17 7.05
CA GLY A 329 -0.52 18.81 5.83
C GLY A 329 0.28 19.12 4.55
N GLN A 330 1.61 19.21 4.67
CA GLN A 330 2.52 19.35 3.52
C GLN A 330 3.16 18.00 3.20
N LEU A 331 3.38 17.73 1.90
CA LEU A 331 4.11 16.54 1.48
C LEU A 331 5.53 16.56 2.02
N LEU A 332 6.04 15.39 2.42
CA LEU A 332 7.44 15.25 2.82
C LEU A 332 8.38 15.78 1.74
N GLY A 333 8.16 15.34 0.50
CA GLY A 333 8.93 15.76 -0.67
C GLY A 333 10.35 15.20 -0.68
N ILE A 334 10.98 15.29 -1.85
CA ILE A 334 12.30 14.70 -2.11
C ILE A 334 13.40 15.41 -1.32
N ASP A 335 13.37 16.73 -1.20
CA ASP A 335 14.41 17.51 -0.52
C ASP A 335 14.47 17.18 0.97
N ASN A 336 13.30 17.10 1.62
CA ASN A 336 13.24 16.72 3.04
C ASN A 336 13.69 15.25 3.26
N LEU A 337 13.37 14.35 2.32
CA LEU A 337 13.87 12.96 2.38
C LEU A 337 15.41 12.95 2.26
N GLY A 338 15.97 13.76 1.37
CA GLY A 338 17.43 13.94 1.22
C GLY A 338 18.08 14.45 2.50
N ASP A 339 17.52 15.49 3.11
CA ASP A 339 18.02 16.06 4.38
C ASP A 339 18.00 15.02 5.52
N LEU A 340 16.93 14.21 5.59
CA LEU A 340 16.83 13.12 6.56
C LEU A 340 17.86 12.03 6.28
N LEU A 341 18.07 11.67 5.00
CA LEU A 341 19.08 10.70 4.59
C LEU A 341 20.48 11.14 5.00
N GLU A 342 20.86 12.40 4.72
CA GLU A 342 22.16 12.97 5.12
C GLU A 342 22.39 12.86 6.63
N LYS A 343 21.38 13.25 7.40
CA LYS A 343 21.42 13.21 8.86
C LYS A 343 21.59 11.78 9.38
N GLU A 344 20.82 10.82 8.87
CA GLU A 344 20.87 9.44 9.36
C GLU A 344 22.10 8.67 8.84
N ALA A 345 22.59 8.98 7.62
CA ALA A 345 23.79 8.38 7.06
C ALA A 345 25.08 8.81 7.76
N SER A 346 25.06 9.94 8.50
CA SER A 346 26.23 10.38 9.29
C SER A 346 26.50 9.51 10.52
N ARG A 347 25.59 8.63 10.90
CA ARG A 347 25.74 7.68 12.02
C ARG A 347 26.36 6.37 11.51
N SER A 348 27.20 5.75 12.32
CA SER A 348 28.09 4.63 11.94
C SER A 348 27.52 3.22 12.18
N ASP A 349 26.20 3.05 12.27
CA ASP A 349 25.58 1.74 12.50
C ASP A 349 24.81 1.20 11.28
N ASP A 350 24.51 -0.11 11.28
CA ASP A 350 24.02 -0.85 10.09
C ASP A 350 22.53 -0.70 9.79
N ASN A 351 21.75 0.05 10.61
CA ASN A 351 20.28 0.14 10.47
C ASN A 351 19.84 1.47 9.85
N LEU A 352 20.44 1.86 8.71
CA LEU A 352 20.15 3.15 8.07
C LEU A 352 18.67 3.28 7.68
N LEU A 353 18.10 2.29 6.99
CA LEU A 353 16.73 2.39 6.47
C LEU A 353 15.69 2.42 7.60
N ASP A 354 15.89 1.67 8.67
CA ASP A 354 15.01 1.70 9.84
C ASP A 354 15.03 3.07 10.53
N ARG A 355 16.22 3.68 10.69
CA ARG A 355 16.35 5.02 11.26
C ARG A 355 15.76 6.10 10.36
N LEU A 356 15.99 6.00 9.06
CA LEU A 356 15.39 6.91 8.08
C LEU A 356 13.88 6.84 8.16
N MET A 357 13.31 5.63 8.16
CA MET A 357 11.88 5.41 8.31
C MET A 357 11.36 5.97 9.64
N GLN A 358 12.05 5.73 10.76
CA GLN A 358 11.66 6.29 12.06
C GLN A 358 11.66 7.83 12.04
N SER A 359 12.65 8.45 11.38
CA SER A 359 12.73 9.90 11.24
C SER A 359 11.59 10.45 10.37
N VAL A 360 11.22 9.75 9.28
CA VAL A 360 10.04 10.08 8.47
C VAL A 360 8.76 9.96 9.31
N MET A 361 8.57 8.85 10.01
CA MET A 361 7.38 8.63 10.84
C MET A 361 7.24 9.67 11.97
N ASN A 362 8.35 10.08 12.59
CA ASN A 362 8.34 11.13 13.60
C ASN A 362 7.94 12.49 13.01
N ARG A 363 8.35 12.81 11.78
CA ARG A 363 7.96 14.04 11.08
C ARG A 363 6.52 14.04 10.66
N CYS A 364 6.01 12.90 10.22
CA CYS A 364 4.64 12.70 9.75
C CYS A 364 3.64 12.36 10.88
N ALA A 365 4.07 12.39 12.17
CA ALA A 365 3.22 12.20 13.36
C ALA A 365 2.42 10.90 13.42
N GLY A 366 2.97 9.82 12.88
CA GLY A 366 2.32 8.51 12.89
C GLY A 366 1.13 8.40 11.93
N ILE A 367 1.05 9.25 10.92
CA ILE A 367 0.10 9.12 9.82
C ILE A 367 0.48 7.84 9.04
N SER A 368 -0.50 7.03 8.67
CA SER A 368 -0.30 5.89 7.78
C SER A 368 0.05 6.38 6.38
N PHE A 369 0.98 5.69 5.71
CA PHE A 369 1.28 5.93 4.31
C PHE A 369 0.02 5.70 3.46
N SER A 370 -0.17 6.52 2.42
CA SER A 370 -1.30 6.41 1.49
C SER A 370 -1.02 5.45 0.33
N ASP A 371 0.23 5.05 0.14
CA ASP A 371 0.69 4.12 -0.88
C ASP A 371 1.78 3.18 -0.34
N ASP A 372 2.22 2.23 -1.18
CA ASP A 372 3.33 1.34 -0.88
C ASP A 372 4.61 2.16 -0.65
N VAL A 373 5.48 1.71 0.24
CA VAL A 373 6.78 2.33 0.49
C VAL A 373 7.89 1.30 0.32
N LEU A 374 8.73 1.56 -0.66
CA LEU A 374 9.94 0.78 -0.91
C LEU A 374 11.17 1.67 -0.80
N LEU A 375 12.12 1.27 0.01
CA LEU A 375 13.45 1.85 0.09
C LEU A 375 14.47 0.77 -0.22
N LEU A 376 15.37 1.03 -1.16
CA LEU A 376 16.51 0.18 -1.48
C LEU A 376 17.77 1.01 -1.43
N SER A 377 18.65 0.70 -0.49
CA SER A 377 19.96 1.36 -0.37
C SER A 377 21.07 0.48 -0.92
N LEU A 378 22.03 1.13 -1.55
CA LEU A 378 23.27 0.58 -1.99
C LEU A 378 24.41 1.44 -1.44
N ARG A 379 25.29 0.87 -0.62
CA ARG A 379 26.46 1.55 -0.08
C ARG A 379 27.73 0.85 -0.56
N ARG A 380 28.67 1.63 -1.09
CA ARG A 380 30.02 1.12 -1.35
C ARG A 380 30.82 1.18 -0.06
N GLY A 381 31.30 0.04 0.43
CA GLY A 381 32.15 -0.03 1.62
C GLY A 381 33.49 0.67 1.39
N SER A 382 34.10 1.17 2.47
CA SER A 382 35.52 1.56 2.49
C SER A 382 36.32 0.29 2.24
N GLY A 383 36.99 0.20 1.11
CA GLY A 383 37.91 -0.93 0.84
C GLY A 383 38.80 -1.15 2.05
N VAL A 384 38.86 -2.36 2.52
CA VAL A 384 39.92 -2.73 3.47
C VAL A 384 41.19 -2.68 2.65
N ASP A 385 42.03 -1.63 2.85
CA ASP A 385 43.40 -1.64 2.38
C ASP A 385 44.07 -2.88 3.00
N GLU A 386 44.36 -3.90 2.16
CA GLU A 386 45.24 -4.99 2.54
C GLU A 386 46.68 -4.51 2.70
#